data_6a880aa64da728015bb0ebd295f0093e
#
_entry.id   6a880aa64da728015bb0ebd295f0093e
#
_cell.length_a   1.000
_cell.length_b   1.000
_cell.length_c   1.000
_cell.angle_alpha   90.00
_cell.angle_beta   90.00
_cell.angle_gamma   90.00
#
_symmetry.space_group_name_H-M   'P 1'
#
loop_
_entity.id
_entity.type
_entity.pdbx_description
1 polymer ?
#
loop_
_entity_poly.entity_id
_entity_poly.type
_entity_poly.pdbx_seq_one_letter_code
_entity_poly.pdbx_strand_id
1 'polypeptide(L)'
;MKVLLKNTGGTYMNDKKTVSLFFISVASTLSGIHPQTIRTYEEKGLIKPYRTKGGTRRYSQEDVDKLIQIANLSQRGINLDGVKIIYEMRDKIEEMQE
;
A
#
# COMPACT_ATOMS: atom_id res chain seq x y z
N MET A 1 2.72 -18.01 5.30
CA MET A 1 3.77 -18.58 4.57
C MET A 1 4.78 -17.54 4.15
N LYS A 2 5.98 -17.92 4.12
CA LYS A 2 6.98 -16.96 3.81
C LYS A 2 7.27 -16.94 2.35
N VAL A 3 7.11 -15.85 1.76
CA VAL A 3 7.38 -15.71 0.35
C VAL A 3 8.69 -15.03 0.18
N LEU A 4 9.55 -15.61 -0.60
CA LEU A 4 10.82 -15.02 -0.82
C LEU A 4 10.76 -14.16 -2.03
N LEU A 5 10.69 -12.90 -1.80
CA LEU A 5 10.50 -11.97 -2.88
C LEU A 5 11.77 -11.25 -3.22
N LYS A 6 12.86 -11.98 -3.21
CA LYS A 6 14.13 -11.36 -3.43
C LYS A 6 14.25 -10.67 -4.74
N ASN A 7 13.46 -11.06 -5.70
CA ASN A 7 13.59 -10.48 -7.02
C ASN A 7 12.61 -9.36 -7.26
N THR A 8 11.92 -8.93 -6.23
CA THR A 8 10.82 -8.01 -6.44
C THR A 8 10.98 -6.76 -5.65
N GLY A 9 12.13 -6.20 -5.60
CA GLY A 9 12.27 -4.90 -5.01
C GLY A 9 13.15 -4.83 -3.80
N GLY A 10 13.46 -5.93 -3.23
CA GLY A 10 14.37 -5.93 -2.12
C GLY A 10 13.73 -6.33 -0.82
N THR A 11 14.56 -6.56 0.15
CA THR A 11 14.13 -7.04 1.45
C THR A 11 14.81 -6.21 2.51
N TYR A 12 14.06 -5.78 3.48
CA TYR A 12 14.59 -4.98 4.58
C TYR A 12 14.34 -5.69 5.90
N MET A 13 15.31 -5.56 6.79
CA MET A 13 15.16 -6.08 8.14
C MET A 13 14.60 -4.98 9.01
N ASN A 14 13.58 -5.31 9.78
CA ASN A 14 12.95 -4.34 10.64
C ASN A 14 12.47 -5.04 11.89
N ASP A 15 13.08 -4.73 13.03
CA ASP A 15 12.66 -5.32 14.31
C ASP A 15 12.54 -6.81 14.25
N LYS A 16 13.55 -7.46 13.71
CA LYS A 16 13.61 -8.91 13.63
C LYS A 16 12.66 -9.49 12.62
N LYS A 17 12.06 -8.66 11.80
CA LYS A 17 11.20 -9.14 10.74
C LYS A 17 11.81 -8.78 9.40
N THR A 18 11.61 -9.65 8.45
CA THR A 18 11.99 -9.39 7.09
C THR A 18 10.75 -8.93 6.33
N VAL A 19 10.82 -7.76 5.76
CA VAL A 19 9.70 -7.20 5.01
C VAL A 19 10.11 -7.09 3.55
N SER A 20 9.32 -7.69 2.69
CA SER A 20 9.54 -7.60 1.25
C SER A 20 8.92 -6.32 0.72
N LEU A 21 9.68 -5.59 -0.06
CA LEU A 21 9.22 -4.33 -0.63
C LEU A 21 9.33 -4.41 -2.15
N PHE A 22 8.34 -3.84 -2.81
CA PHE A 22 8.21 -3.94 -4.26
C PHE A 22 8.37 -2.59 -4.93
N PHE A 23 8.94 -2.59 -6.14
CA PHE A 23 8.86 -1.41 -6.99
C PHE A 23 7.40 -1.19 -7.38
N ILE A 24 7.11 0.03 -7.82
CA ILE A 24 5.74 0.35 -8.22
C ILE A 24 5.28 -0.54 -9.37
N SER A 25 6.18 -0.92 -10.27
CA SER A 25 5.80 -1.80 -11.37
C SER A 25 5.31 -3.15 -10.88
N VAL A 26 5.96 -3.68 -9.84
CA VAL A 26 5.56 -4.95 -9.27
C VAL A 26 4.26 -4.78 -8.48
N ALA A 27 4.15 -3.72 -7.69
CA ALA A 27 2.93 -3.45 -6.95
C ALA A 27 1.75 -3.31 -7.92
N SER A 28 1.97 -2.67 -9.06
CA SER A 28 0.94 -2.54 -10.08
C SER A 28 0.51 -3.90 -10.60
N THR A 29 1.47 -4.75 -10.90
CA THR A 29 1.16 -6.10 -11.39
C THR A 29 0.39 -6.91 -10.36
N LEU A 30 0.85 -6.86 -9.10
CA LEU A 30 0.22 -7.64 -8.06
C LEU A 30 -1.19 -7.15 -7.72
N SER A 31 -1.40 -5.86 -7.79
CA SER A 31 -2.70 -5.30 -7.42
C SER A 31 -3.65 -5.19 -8.61
N GLY A 32 -3.13 -5.22 -9.82
CA GLY A 32 -3.94 -4.99 -11.00
C GLY A 32 -4.28 -3.52 -11.21
N ILE A 33 -3.56 -2.63 -10.56
CA ILE A 33 -3.87 -1.20 -10.61
C ILE A 33 -2.75 -0.49 -11.35
N HIS A 34 -3.14 0.39 -12.28
CA HIS A 34 -2.18 1.12 -13.08
C HIS A 34 -1.25 1.96 -12.19
N PRO A 35 0.03 2.06 -12.52
CA PRO A 35 0.96 2.84 -11.69
C PRO A 35 0.51 4.28 -11.47
N GLN A 36 -0.09 4.91 -12.48
CA GLN A 36 -0.54 6.28 -12.31
C GLN A 36 -1.66 6.37 -11.27
N THR A 37 -2.54 5.36 -11.23
CA THR A 37 -3.59 5.33 -10.24
C THR A 37 -3.01 5.16 -8.84
N ILE A 38 -1.96 4.34 -8.72
CA ILE A 38 -1.28 4.17 -7.44
C ILE A 38 -0.71 5.52 -6.98
N ARG A 39 -0.11 6.27 -7.89
CA ARG A 39 0.42 7.59 -7.55
C ARG A 39 -0.68 8.54 -7.12
N THR A 40 -1.83 8.45 -7.77
CA THR A 40 -2.97 9.28 -7.41
C THR A 40 -3.44 8.95 -5.99
N TYR A 41 -3.47 7.67 -5.65
CA TYR A 41 -3.85 7.27 -4.29
C TYR A 41 -2.86 7.83 -3.28
N GLU A 42 -1.58 7.83 -3.62
CA GLU A 42 -0.59 8.41 -2.72
C GLU A 42 -0.80 9.90 -2.56
N GLU A 43 -1.08 10.60 -3.66
CA GLU A 43 -1.32 12.04 -3.60
C GLU A 43 -2.51 12.39 -2.73
N LYS A 44 -3.50 11.51 -2.72
CA LYS A 44 -4.68 11.72 -1.90
C LYS A 44 -4.48 11.30 -0.45
N GLY A 45 -3.31 10.79 -0.13
CA GLY A 45 -3.04 10.37 1.24
C GLY A 45 -3.64 9.03 1.61
N LEU A 46 -4.03 8.23 0.63
CA LEU A 46 -4.64 6.94 0.87
C LEU A 46 -3.61 5.86 1.12
N ILE A 47 -2.42 6.04 0.59
CA ILE A 47 -1.35 5.08 0.76
C ILE A 47 -0.06 5.84 0.95
N LYS A 48 0.83 5.28 1.75
CA LYS A 48 2.09 5.94 2.04
C LYS A 48 3.22 4.96 1.82
N PRO A 49 3.81 4.96 0.63
CA PRO A 49 4.87 3.99 0.34
C PRO A 49 6.13 4.32 1.12
N TYR A 50 6.90 3.29 1.35
CA TYR A 50 8.24 3.44 1.90
C TYR A 50 9.11 4.10 0.83
N ARG A 51 10.03 4.94 1.24
CA ARG A 51 10.95 5.56 0.29
C ARG A 51 12.38 5.23 0.64
N THR A 52 13.15 4.89 -0.38
CA THR A 52 14.57 4.67 -0.18
C THR A 52 15.26 6.00 0.00
N LYS A 53 16.55 5.94 0.30
CA LYS A 53 17.36 7.15 0.43
C LYS A 53 17.29 8.04 -0.79
N GLY A 54 17.23 7.42 -1.96
CA GLY A 54 17.16 8.18 -3.20
C GLY A 54 15.77 8.66 -3.55
N GLY A 55 14.79 8.41 -2.68
CA GLY A 55 13.44 8.86 -2.93
C GLY A 55 12.59 7.92 -3.74
N THR A 56 13.09 6.73 -4.03
CA THR A 56 12.35 5.76 -4.82
C THR A 56 11.29 5.08 -3.96
N ARG A 57 10.10 4.93 -4.52
CA ARG A 57 8.99 4.31 -3.82
C ARG A 57 9.17 2.81 -3.70
N ARG A 58 8.77 2.29 -2.56
CA ARG A 58 8.73 0.84 -2.32
C ARG A 58 7.42 0.52 -1.62
N TYR A 59 6.79 -0.56 -2.03
CA TYR A 59 5.46 -0.94 -1.54
C TYR A 59 5.54 -2.29 -0.85
N SER A 60 4.90 -2.40 0.30
CA SER A 60 4.84 -3.67 1.01
C SER A 60 3.66 -4.49 0.51
N GLN A 61 3.57 -5.74 0.97
CA GLN A 61 2.40 -6.55 0.67
C GLN A 61 1.15 -5.93 1.27
N GLU A 62 1.27 -5.34 2.45
CA GLU A 62 0.14 -4.65 3.06
C GLU A 62 -0.32 -3.49 2.19
N ASP A 63 0.64 -2.79 1.60
CA ASP A 63 0.30 -1.70 0.68
C ASP A 63 -0.45 -2.24 -0.52
N VAL A 64 0.00 -3.36 -1.07
CA VAL A 64 -0.65 -3.97 -2.23
C VAL A 64 -2.08 -4.36 -1.86
N ASP A 65 -2.27 -4.97 -0.70
CA ASP A 65 -3.60 -5.36 -0.25
C ASP A 65 -4.49 -4.13 -0.09
N LYS A 66 -3.93 -3.06 0.44
CA LYS A 66 -4.70 -1.83 0.62
C LYS A 66 -5.08 -1.21 -0.72
N LEU A 67 -4.18 -1.26 -1.69
CA LEU A 67 -4.48 -0.76 -3.02
C LEU A 67 -5.70 -1.48 -3.59
N ILE A 68 -5.76 -2.79 -3.42
CA ILE A 68 -6.86 -3.57 -3.92
C ILE A 68 -8.17 -3.16 -3.22
N GLN A 69 -8.12 -2.97 -1.91
CA GLN A 69 -9.29 -2.55 -1.16
C GLN A 69 -9.78 -1.18 -1.59
N ILE A 70 -8.85 -0.25 -1.80
CA ILE A 70 -9.22 1.09 -2.24
C ILE A 70 -9.91 1.03 -3.59
N ALA A 71 -9.36 0.25 -4.50
CA ALA A 71 -9.95 0.12 -5.82
C ALA A 71 -11.34 -0.50 -5.75
N ASN A 72 -11.54 -1.49 -4.89
CA ASN A 72 -12.85 -2.10 -4.72
C ASN A 72 -13.87 -1.08 -4.22
N LEU A 73 -13.50 -0.29 -3.23
CA LEU A 73 -14.40 0.73 -2.71
C LEU A 73 -14.72 1.78 -3.78
N SER A 74 -13.71 2.17 -4.54
CA SER A 74 -13.90 3.13 -5.61
C SER A 74 -14.85 2.61 -6.68
N GLN A 75 -14.73 1.33 -7.02
CA GLN A 75 -15.60 0.72 -8.01
C GLN A 75 -17.04 0.64 -7.53
N ARG A 76 -17.24 0.63 -6.22
CA ARG A 76 -18.57 0.61 -5.65
C ARG A 76 -19.17 2.00 -5.54
N GLY A 77 -18.51 2.99 -6.11
CA GLY A 77 -19.06 4.33 -6.17
C GLY A 77 -18.63 5.27 -5.05
N ILE A 78 -17.71 4.83 -4.19
CA ILE A 78 -17.23 5.69 -3.11
C ILE A 78 -16.05 6.48 -3.66
N ASN A 79 -16.15 7.82 -3.62
CA ASN A 79 -15.04 8.62 -4.12
C ASN A 79 -13.84 8.54 -3.16
N LEU A 80 -12.70 9.01 -3.62
CA LEU A 80 -11.47 8.81 -2.87
C LEU A 80 -11.47 9.55 -1.54
N ASP A 81 -12.13 10.69 -1.46
CA ASP A 81 -12.24 11.39 -0.19
C ASP A 81 -13.02 10.56 0.81
N GLY A 82 -14.09 9.89 0.36
CA GLY A 82 -14.84 9.00 1.21
C GLY A 82 -14.03 7.80 1.64
N VAL A 83 -13.25 7.24 0.73
CA VAL A 83 -12.38 6.12 1.08
C VAL A 83 -11.39 6.53 2.18
N LYS A 84 -10.85 7.74 2.05
CA LYS A 84 -9.91 8.22 3.04
C LYS A 84 -10.56 8.32 4.41
N ILE A 85 -11.78 8.82 4.46
CA ILE A 85 -12.51 8.92 5.72
C ILE A 85 -12.72 7.53 6.34
N ILE A 86 -13.05 6.55 5.51
CA ILE A 86 -13.24 5.19 5.98
C ILE A 86 -11.97 4.67 6.66
N TYR A 87 -10.83 4.89 6.04
CA TYR A 87 -9.57 4.41 6.62
C TYR A 87 -9.22 5.16 7.90
N GLU A 88 -9.46 6.45 7.93
CA GLU A 88 -9.22 7.22 9.14
C GLU A 88 -10.08 6.73 10.29
N MET A 89 -11.32 6.38 10.00
CA MET A 89 -12.21 5.86 11.04
C MET A 89 -11.78 4.48 11.50
N ARG A 90 -11.33 3.64 10.58
CA ARG A 90 -10.81 2.33 10.96
C ARG A 90 -9.60 2.44 11.88
N ASP A 91 -8.69 3.34 11.53
CA ASP A 91 -7.50 3.54 12.36
C ASP A 91 -7.90 3.99 13.76
N LYS A 92 -8.88 4.87 13.84
CA LYS A 92 -9.35 5.36 15.12
C LYS A 92 -9.94 4.24 15.95
N ILE A 93 -10.72 3.37 15.31
CA ILE A 93 -11.31 2.24 16.02
C ILE A 93 -10.24 1.32 16.55
N GLU A 94 -9.21 1.06 15.76
CA GLU A 94 -8.12 0.20 16.21
C GLU A 94 -7.41 0.79 17.41
N GLU A 95 -7.18 2.11 17.39
CA GLU A 95 -6.55 2.77 18.52
C GLU A 95 -7.36 2.60 19.79
N MET A 96 -8.68 2.67 19.65
CA MET A 96 -9.55 2.59 20.81
C MET A 96 -9.66 1.18 21.36
N GLN A 97 -9.29 0.18 20.59
CA GLN A 97 -9.39 -1.20 21.03
C GLN A 97 -8.15 -1.69 21.74
N GLU A 98 -7.11 -0.93 21.77
CA GLU A 98 -5.88 -1.33 22.47
C GLU A 98 -5.91 -0.99 23.97
#